data_712d1991a6ae29dced3f20b98a85bb96
#
_entry.id   712d1991a6ae29dced3f20b98a85bb96
#
_cell.length_a   1.000
_cell.length_b   1.000
_cell.length_c   1.000
_cell.angle_alpha   90.00
_cell.angle_beta   90.00
_cell.angle_gamma   90.00
#
_symmetry.space_group_name_H-M   'P 1'
#
loop_
_entity.id
_entity.type
_entity.pdbx_description
1 polymer ?
#
loop_
_entity_poly.entity_id
_entity_poly.type
_entity_poly.pdbx_seq_one_letter_code
_entity_poly.pdbx_strand_id
1 'polypeptide(L)'
;MYVDSDSDAYHCPLNGWIQFNAAKQLLADNGYDIDQLIEQSKSPDFKPISLKSTVTVSMRNTFDRQQSPNVIGYIPGSGNTDESVIYLGHWDHLGYGAPINGDSIINGATDNAVAIAWMLEMARCFNALKEKPRRNIVFLSPTCEETGFLGTKYYVEHPLFPIDKIAAVINLDVFPLWGENNDVTITGYGNSELDDTL
;
A
#
# COMPACT_ATOMS: atom_id res chain seq x y z
N MET A 1 -0.13 17.46 -5.65
CA MET A 1 0.34 17.92 -4.35
C MET A 1 1.59 17.12 -4.02
N TYR A 2 2.65 17.76 -3.57
CA TYR A 2 3.86 17.06 -3.16
C TYR A 2 3.65 16.72 -1.68
N VAL A 3 3.60 15.44 -1.34
CA VAL A 3 3.76 15.03 0.05
C VAL A 3 5.26 15.07 0.30
N ASP A 4 5.73 16.13 0.94
CA ASP A 4 7.13 16.25 1.31
C ASP A 4 7.39 15.27 2.46
N SER A 5 8.13 14.22 2.17
CA SER A 5 8.63 13.35 3.23
C SER A 5 9.62 14.18 4.06
N ASP A 6 9.50 14.06 5.36
CA ASP A 6 10.27 14.70 6.41
C ASP A 6 11.68 15.16 5.94
N SER A 7 11.90 16.47 5.81
CA SER A 7 13.10 17.05 5.21
C SER A 7 14.39 16.73 5.97
N ASP A 8 14.27 16.22 7.20
CA ASP A 8 15.40 15.91 8.08
C ASP A 8 15.82 14.43 8.05
N ALA A 9 15.09 13.56 7.34
CA ALA A 9 15.48 12.17 7.18
C ALA A 9 16.61 12.03 6.16
N TYR A 10 17.61 11.19 6.46
CA TYR A 10 18.65 10.84 5.49
C TYR A 10 18.04 10.15 4.27
N HIS A 11 18.16 10.80 3.13
CA HIS A 11 17.76 10.23 1.84
C HIS A 11 18.98 9.74 1.09
N CYS A 12 18.97 8.47 0.70
CA CYS A 12 19.98 7.96 -0.21
C CYS A 12 19.84 8.71 -1.55
N PRO A 13 20.91 9.35 -2.06
CA PRO A 13 20.82 10.15 -3.28
C PRO A 13 20.49 9.35 -4.54
N LEU A 14 20.64 8.02 -4.47
CA LEU A 14 20.26 7.09 -5.53
C LEU A 14 19.58 5.86 -4.94
N ASN A 15 18.34 5.64 -5.31
CA ASN A 15 17.59 4.42 -5.02
C ASN A 15 17.20 3.75 -6.33
N GLY A 16 17.24 2.42 -6.37
CA GLY A 16 16.85 1.69 -7.56
C GLY A 16 17.01 0.19 -7.40
N TRP A 17 16.70 -0.52 -8.47
CA TRP A 17 16.81 -1.96 -8.55
C TRP A 17 17.99 -2.34 -9.45
N ILE A 18 18.72 -3.35 -9.04
CA ILE A 18 19.78 -3.97 -9.84
C ILE A 18 19.33 -5.39 -10.22
N GLN A 19 19.56 -5.79 -11.47
CA GLN A 19 19.29 -7.16 -11.89
C GLN A 19 20.17 -8.15 -11.12
N PHE A 20 19.59 -9.31 -10.76
CA PHE A 20 20.29 -10.32 -9.96
C PHE A 20 21.66 -10.69 -10.50
N ASN A 21 21.78 -10.93 -11.82
CA ASN A 21 23.07 -11.29 -12.43
C ASN A 21 24.10 -10.14 -12.34
N ALA A 22 23.66 -8.89 -12.43
CA ALA A 22 24.53 -7.75 -12.27
C ALA A 22 25.00 -7.59 -10.80
N ALA A 23 24.10 -7.83 -9.84
CA ALA A 23 24.44 -7.87 -8.42
C ALA A 23 25.44 -8.99 -8.12
N LYS A 24 25.22 -10.18 -8.67
CA LYS A 24 26.10 -11.34 -8.53
C LYS A 24 27.50 -11.02 -9.04
N GLN A 25 27.61 -10.41 -10.23
CA GLN A 25 28.91 -10.01 -10.80
C GLN A 25 29.59 -8.94 -9.95
N LEU A 26 28.85 -7.90 -9.54
CA LEU A 26 29.39 -6.83 -8.68
C LEU A 26 29.97 -7.38 -7.37
N LEU A 27 29.28 -8.32 -6.74
CA LEU A 27 29.74 -8.94 -5.51
C LEU A 27 30.96 -9.85 -5.75
N ALA A 28 30.95 -10.64 -6.84
CA ALA A 28 32.08 -11.49 -7.20
C ALA A 28 33.35 -10.68 -7.48
N ASP A 29 33.24 -9.54 -8.18
CA ASP A 29 34.35 -8.62 -8.45
C ASP A 29 34.93 -8.01 -7.17
N ASN A 30 34.15 -8.00 -6.08
CA ASN A 30 34.61 -7.57 -4.76
C ASN A 30 34.97 -8.73 -3.81
N GLY A 31 35.02 -9.96 -4.33
CA GLY A 31 35.42 -11.15 -3.59
C GLY A 31 34.36 -11.79 -2.73
N TYR A 32 33.08 -11.50 -2.99
CA TYR A 32 31.95 -12.04 -2.26
C TYR A 32 31.08 -12.97 -3.13
N ASP A 33 30.53 -13.99 -2.50
CA ASP A 33 29.53 -14.86 -3.10
C ASP A 33 28.13 -14.42 -2.67
N ILE A 34 27.24 -14.16 -3.64
CA ILE A 34 25.90 -13.63 -3.38
C ILE A 34 25.05 -14.63 -2.59
N ASP A 35 25.16 -15.93 -2.88
CA ASP A 35 24.33 -16.95 -2.25
C ASP A 35 24.72 -17.11 -0.75
N GLN A 36 26.02 -17.02 -0.47
CA GLN A 36 26.53 -16.98 0.91
C GLN A 36 26.07 -15.75 1.66
N LEU A 37 26.08 -14.57 1.01
CA LEU A 37 25.61 -13.33 1.63
C LEU A 37 24.10 -13.35 1.90
N ILE A 38 23.30 -13.94 1.01
CA ILE A 38 21.86 -14.13 1.23
C ILE A 38 21.63 -15.00 2.47
N GLU A 39 22.37 -16.11 2.63
CA GLU A 39 22.23 -16.93 3.84
C GLU A 39 22.66 -16.18 5.10
N GLN A 40 23.76 -15.45 5.06
CA GLN A 40 24.23 -14.66 6.20
C GLN A 40 23.25 -13.54 6.57
N SER A 41 22.57 -12.92 5.59
CA SER A 41 21.61 -11.84 5.83
C SER A 41 20.36 -12.25 6.60
N LYS A 42 20.09 -13.54 6.74
CA LYS A 42 19.00 -14.07 7.58
C LYS A 42 19.29 -13.91 9.08
N SER A 43 20.54 -13.69 9.45
CA SER A 43 20.91 -13.45 10.85
C SER A 43 20.59 -12.01 11.27
N PRO A 44 20.00 -11.79 12.46
CA PRO A 44 19.79 -10.44 12.99
C PRO A 44 21.13 -9.69 13.26
N ASP A 45 22.22 -10.40 13.36
CA ASP A 45 23.56 -9.83 13.58
C ASP A 45 24.28 -9.45 12.28
N PHE A 46 23.67 -9.73 11.11
CA PHE A 46 24.25 -9.37 9.81
C PHE A 46 24.43 -7.87 9.70
N LYS A 47 25.61 -7.47 9.23
CA LYS A 47 25.95 -6.05 9.03
C LYS A 47 26.24 -5.76 7.57
N PRO A 48 25.87 -4.58 7.08
CA PRO A 48 26.22 -4.16 5.72
C PRO A 48 27.71 -4.27 5.44
N ILE A 49 28.04 -4.73 4.25
CA ILE A 49 29.43 -4.89 3.78
C ILE A 49 29.78 -3.71 2.89
N SER A 50 30.90 -3.07 3.20
CA SER A 50 31.44 -2.02 2.33
C SER A 50 32.13 -2.64 1.12
N LEU A 51 31.67 -2.31 -0.08
CA LEU A 51 32.33 -2.69 -1.32
C LEU A 51 33.36 -1.64 -1.68
N LYS A 52 34.46 -2.08 -2.36
CA LYS A 52 35.49 -1.18 -2.87
C LYS A 52 35.15 -0.53 -4.20
N SER A 53 33.94 -0.81 -4.69
CA SER A 53 33.43 -0.29 -5.95
C SER A 53 32.81 1.09 -5.75
N THR A 54 32.92 1.93 -6.78
CA THR A 54 32.24 3.21 -6.88
C THR A 54 31.24 3.16 -8.01
N VAL A 55 30.10 3.85 -7.83
CA VAL A 55 29.05 3.98 -8.84
C VAL A 55 29.00 5.43 -9.30
N THR A 56 29.04 5.64 -10.62
CA THR A 56 28.80 6.94 -11.23
C THR A 56 27.51 6.86 -12.03
N VAL A 57 26.55 7.74 -11.73
CA VAL A 57 25.26 7.77 -12.41
C VAL A 57 25.03 9.17 -12.98
N SER A 58 24.61 9.23 -14.24
CA SER A 58 24.13 10.45 -14.87
C SER A 58 22.70 10.20 -15.35
N MET A 59 21.76 10.98 -14.82
CA MET A 59 20.34 10.87 -15.16
C MET A 59 19.81 12.23 -15.60
N ARG A 60 18.87 12.18 -16.52
CA ARG A 60 18.02 13.32 -16.86
C ARG A 60 16.58 12.95 -16.55
N ASN A 61 15.97 13.68 -15.62
CA ASN A 61 14.58 13.48 -15.25
C ASN A 61 13.70 14.51 -15.95
N THR A 62 12.53 14.07 -16.36
CA THR A 62 11.42 14.95 -16.74
C THR A 62 10.33 14.77 -15.70
N PHE A 63 9.74 15.87 -15.26
CA PHE A 63 8.66 15.85 -14.26
C PHE A 63 7.34 16.15 -14.98
N ASP A 64 6.42 15.18 -14.91
CA ASP A 64 5.03 15.39 -15.28
C ASP A 64 4.19 15.44 -13.99
N ARG A 65 3.34 16.46 -13.87
CA ARG A 65 2.49 16.66 -12.71
C ARG A 65 1.06 16.36 -13.08
N GLN A 66 0.50 15.36 -12.44
CA GLN A 66 -0.87 14.91 -12.62
C GLN A 66 -1.67 15.09 -11.33
N GLN A 67 -2.99 15.19 -11.47
CA GLN A 67 -3.90 15.21 -10.33
C GLN A 67 -4.76 13.96 -10.38
N SER A 68 -4.90 13.30 -9.23
CA SER A 68 -5.75 12.14 -9.06
C SER A 68 -6.48 12.26 -7.71
N PRO A 69 -7.79 12.03 -7.64
CA PRO A 69 -8.55 12.20 -6.41
C PRO A 69 -8.54 10.97 -5.54
N ASN A 70 -8.60 11.15 -4.21
CA ASN A 70 -9.17 10.13 -3.34
C ASN A 70 -10.70 10.14 -3.50
N VAL A 71 -11.32 8.98 -3.46
CA VAL A 71 -12.77 8.84 -3.50
C VAL A 71 -13.27 8.45 -2.10
N ILE A 72 -14.24 9.20 -1.59
CA ILE A 72 -14.79 8.95 -0.25
C ILE A 72 -16.31 8.89 -0.34
N GLY A 73 -16.87 7.80 0.19
CA GLY A 73 -18.30 7.67 0.46
C GLY A 73 -18.52 7.36 1.93
N TYR A 74 -19.68 7.71 2.47
CA TYR A 74 -19.99 7.32 3.85
C TYR A 74 -21.48 7.12 4.09
N ILE A 75 -21.80 6.31 5.10
CA ILE A 75 -23.14 6.10 5.63
C ILE A 75 -23.13 6.70 7.03
N PRO A 76 -23.99 7.71 7.30
CA PRO A 76 -24.08 8.30 8.62
C PRO A 76 -24.49 7.27 9.68
N GLY A 77 -23.83 7.31 10.83
CA GLY A 77 -24.22 6.52 11.98
C GLY A 77 -25.52 7.00 12.63
N SER A 78 -26.19 6.12 13.36
CA SER A 78 -27.42 6.42 14.12
C SER A 78 -27.12 6.94 15.53
N GLY A 79 -25.86 6.80 16.01
CA GLY A 79 -25.44 7.27 17.32
C GLY A 79 -25.15 8.77 17.32
N ASN A 80 -25.25 9.39 18.49
CA ASN A 80 -24.80 10.76 18.68
C ASN A 80 -23.28 10.77 18.92
N THR A 81 -22.53 10.39 17.87
CA THR A 81 -21.05 10.31 17.90
C THR A 81 -20.46 10.73 16.56
N ASP A 82 -19.31 11.35 16.58
CA ASP A 82 -18.50 11.68 15.41
C ASP A 82 -17.46 10.58 15.07
N GLU A 83 -17.48 9.47 15.84
CA GLU A 83 -16.62 8.32 15.57
C GLU A 83 -16.93 7.66 14.23
N SER A 84 -15.92 7.10 13.60
CA SER A 84 -16.03 6.41 12.32
C SER A 84 -15.26 5.09 12.31
N VAL A 85 -15.73 4.19 11.46
CA VAL A 85 -14.99 2.99 11.00
C VAL A 85 -14.72 3.17 9.52
N ILE A 86 -13.48 3.04 9.10
CA ILE A 86 -13.07 3.20 7.71
C ILE A 86 -12.81 1.83 7.08
N TYR A 87 -13.48 1.56 5.97
CA TYR A 87 -13.12 0.51 5.03
C TYR A 87 -12.29 1.12 3.92
N LEU A 88 -11.10 0.55 3.67
CA LEU A 88 -10.10 1.12 2.79
C LEU A 88 -9.70 0.12 1.71
N GLY A 89 -9.51 0.60 0.50
CA GLY A 89 -8.95 -0.13 -0.64
C GLY A 89 -8.59 0.86 -1.74
N HIS A 90 -7.35 0.79 -2.24
CA HIS A 90 -6.92 1.72 -3.29
C HIS A 90 -7.55 1.38 -4.65
N TRP A 91 -7.68 2.39 -5.51
CA TRP A 91 -8.32 2.24 -6.80
C TRP A 91 -7.36 2.41 -7.99
N ASP A 92 -6.13 2.85 -7.73
CA ASP A 92 -5.08 2.94 -8.74
C ASP A 92 -4.38 1.59 -8.94
N HIS A 93 -3.67 1.47 -10.05
CA HIS A 93 -2.75 0.37 -10.33
C HIS A 93 -1.62 0.87 -11.24
N LEU A 94 -0.73 -0.02 -11.67
CA LEU A 94 0.49 0.30 -12.41
C LEU A 94 0.24 0.89 -13.83
N GLY A 95 -0.97 0.80 -14.35
CA GLY A 95 -1.38 1.40 -15.62
C GLY A 95 -0.84 0.65 -16.84
N TYR A 96 0.20 1.16 -17.48
CA TYR A 96 0.77 0.56 -18.68
C TYR A 96 2.13 -0.07 -18.40
N GLY A 97 2.33 -1.28 -18.92
CA GLY A 97 3.58 -2.04 -18.83
C GLY A 97 4.09 -2.55 -20.16
N ALA A 98 5.08 -3.42 -20.12
CA ALA A 98 5.53 -4.13 -21.30
C ALA A 98 4.39 -5.01 -21.84
N PRO A 99 4.12 -5.01 -23.16
CA PRO A 99 3.01 -5.77 -23.73
C PRO A 99 3.17 -7.28 -23.47
N ILE A 100 2.08 -7.91 -23.00
CA ILE A 100 1.95 -9.37 -22.90
C ILE A 100 0.87 -9.79 -23.90
N ASN A 101 1.23 -10.58 -24.88
CA ASN A 101 0.34 -10.98 -25.99
C ASN A 101 -0.32 -9.79 -26.72
N GLY A 102 0.38 -8.66 -26.80
CA GLY A 102 -0.13 -7.44 -27.44
C GLY A 102 -0.94 -6.51 -26.54
N ASP A 103 -1.23 -6.88 -25.32
CA ASP A 103 -1.87 -6.06 -24.31
C ASP A 103 -0.82 -5.43 -23.38
N SER A 104 -0.83 -4.09 -23.28
CA SER A 104 0.05 -3.32 -22.42
C SER A 104 -0.63 -2.81 -21.15
N ILE A 105 -1.93 -3.05 -20.97
CA ILE A 105 -2.69 -2.62 -19.80
C ILE A 105 -2.50 -3.60 -18.66
N ILE A 106 -2.06 -3.10 -17.52
CA ILE A 106 -2.02 -3.86 -16.26
C ILE A 106 -3.34 -3.60 -15.55
N ASN A 107 -4.25 -4.59 -15.63
CA ASN A 107 -5.67 -4.37 -15.31
C ASN A 107 -5.98 -4.19 -13.82
N GLY A 108 -5.13 -4.68 -12.90
CA GLY A 108 -5.34 -4.51 -11.47
C GLY A 108 -6.59 -5.19 -10.92
N ALA A 109 -6.97 -6.38 -11.42
CA ALA A 109 -8.20 -7.03 -11.01
C ALA A 109 -8.17 -7.49 -9.55
N THR A 110 -7.10 -8.17 -9.15
CA THR A 110 -6.88 -8.62 -7.77
C THR A 110 -6.22 -7.55 -6.92
N ASP A 111 -5.47 -6.68 -7.53
CA ASP A 111 -4.73 -5.58 -6.93
C ASP A 111 -5.09 -4.28 -7.70
N ASN A 112 -6.11 -3.49 -7.30
CA ASN A 112 -6.96 -3.80 -6.15
C ASN A 112 -8.45 -3.57 -6.46
N ALA A 113 -8.90 -3.87 -7.70
CA ALA A 113 -10.31 -3.72 -8.08
C ALA A 113 -11.24 -4.59 -7.22
N VAL A 114 -10.74 -5.71 -6.69
CA VAL A 114 -11.51 -6.58 -5.78
C VAL A 114 -11.88 -5.86 -4.48
N ALA A 115 -11.00 -5.02 -3.93
CA ALA A 115 -11.30 -4.23 -2.74
C ALA A 115 -12.41 -3.20 -3.03
N ILE A 116 -12.41 -2.60 -4.21
CA ILE A 116 -13.47 -1.68 -4.61
C ILE A 116 -14.82 -2.42 -4.70
N ALA A 117 -14.83 -3.60 -5.33
CA ALA A 117 -16.03 -4.44 -5.40
C ALA A 117 -16.54 -4.85 -4.01
N TRP A 118 -15.63 -5.23 -3.11
CA TRP A 118 -15.95 -5.54 -1.72
C TRP A 118 -16.55 -4.34 -0.98
N MET A 119 -15.94 -3.15 -1.10
CA MET A 119 -16.48 -1.94 -0.47
C MET A 119 -17.86 -1.56 -0.99
N LEU A 120 -18.13 -1.73 -2.29
CA LEU A 120 -19.45 -1.48 -2.87
C LEU A 120 -20.50 -2.44 -2.29
N GLU A 121 -20.15 -3.72 -2.14
CA GLU A 121 -21.04 -4.71 -1.56
C GLU A 121 -21.26 -4.45 -0.06
N MET A 122 -20.23 -4.09 0.68
CA MET A 122 -20.35 -3.68 2.08
C MET A 122 -21.25 -2.45 2.23
N ALA A 123 -21.10 -1.46 1.36
CA ALA A 123 -21.96 -0.28 1.36
C ALA A 123 -23.44 -0.65 1.12
N ARG A 124 -23.68 -1.58 0.19
CA ARG A 124 -25.02 -2.13 -0.08
C ARG A 124 -25.60 -2.82 1.17
N CYS A 125 -24.79 -3.67 1.82
CA CYS A 125 -25.21 -4.39 3.03
C CYS A 125 -25.52 -3.42 4.17
N PHE A 126 -24.63 -2.47 4.48
CA PHE A 126 -24.88 -1.46 5.53
C PHE A 126 -26.10 -0.61 5.22
N ASN A 127 -26.31 -0.27 3.94
CA ASN A 127 -27.49 0.52 3.57
C ASN A 127 -28.80 -0.26 3.70
N ALA A 128 -28.78 -1.59 3.60
CA ALA A 128 -29.94 -2.46 3.75
C ALA A 128 -30.29 -2.74 5.22
N LEU A 129 -29.44 -2.43 6.18
CA LEU A 129 -29.73 -2.65 7.61
C LEU A 129 -30.93 -1.81 8.06
N LYS A 130 -31.82 -2.44 8.81
CA LYS A 130 -32.99 -1.76 9.45
C LYS A 130 -32.51 -0.77 10.52
N GLU A 131 -31.51 -1.19 11.31
CA GLU A 131 -30.87 -0.36 12.32
C GLU A 131 -29.47 -0.01 11.82
N LYS A 132 -29.19 1.26 11.67
CA LYS A 132 -27.87 1.73 11.23
C LYS A 132 -26.85 1.55 12.35
N PRO A 133 -25.57 1.30 12.02
CA PRO A 133 -24.50 1.31 12.99
C PRO A 133 -24.46 2.60 13.81
N ARG A 134 -23.96 2.53 15.03
CA ARG A 134 -23.82 3.74 15.86
C ARG A 134 -22.81 4.72 15.29
N ARG A 135 -21.69 4.21 14.76
CA ARG A 135 -20.60 4.98 14.16
C ARG A 135 -20.85 5.22 12.67
N ASN A 136 -20.24 6.27 12.16
CA ASN A 136 -20.20 6.49 10.72
C ASN A 136 -19.42 5.35 10.05
N ILE A 137 -19.90 4.85 8.94
CA ILE A 137 -19.21 3.88 8.10
C ILE A 137 -18.66 4.64 6.90
N VAL A 138 -17.34 4.69 6.80
CA VAL A 138 -16.63 5.44 5.74
C VAL A 138 -15.96 4.45 4.79
N PHE A 139 -16.10 4.69 3.51
CA PHE A 139 -15.43 3.97 2.44
C PHE A 139 -14.43 4.93 1.82
N LEU A 140 -13.15 4.66 2.03
CA LEU A 140 -12.04 5.47 1.53
C LEU A 140 -11.30 4.69 0.45
N SER A 141 -11.32 5.22 -0.77
CA SER A 141 -10.56 4.68 -1.89
C SER A 141 -9.46 5.67 -2.28
N PRO A 142 -8.25 5.50 -1.74
CA PRO A 142 -7.13 6.37 -2.06
C PRO A 142 -6.57 6.09 -3.44
N THR A 143 -5.93 7.10 -4.00
CA THR A 143 -5.13 7.02 -5.24
C THR A 143 -3.65 6.94 -4.93
N CYS A 144 -2.84 6.57 -5.93
CA CYS A 144 -1.37 6.56 -5.85
C CYS A 144 -0.83 5.72 -4.67
N GLU A 145 -1.48 4.59 -4.40
CA GLU A 145 -0.99 3.60 -3.46
C GLU A 145 0.33 3.02 -3.97
N GLU A 146 0.34 2.55 -5.22
CA GLU A 146 1.44 1.93 -5.95
C GLU A 146 2.70 2.82 -6.08
N THR A 147 2.53 4.11 -5.87
CA THR A 147 3.61 5.10 -5.92
C THR A 147 4.02 5.62 -4.55
N GLY A 148 3.71 4.88 -3.48
CA GLY A 148 4.15 5.14 -2.12
C GLY A 148 3.08 5.78 -1.23
N PHE A 149 1.82 5.32 -1.35
CA PHE A 149 0.70 5.69 -0.46
C PHE A 149 0.36 7.18 -0.48
N LEU A 150 0.56 7.89 -1.61
CA LEU A 150 0.43 9.34 -1.63
C LEU A 150 -1.00 9.81 -1.31
N GLY A 151 -2.02 9.09 -1.80
CA GLY A 151 -3.41 9.39 -1.49
C GLY A 151 -3.75 9.22 -0.01
N THR A 152 -3.26 8.15 0.61
CA THR A 152 -3.45 7.88 2.04
C THR A 152 -2.72 8.93 2.90
N LYS A 153 -1.48 9.26 2.55
CA LYS A 153 -0.72 10.34 3.23
C LYS A 153 -1.46 11.66 3.17
N TYR A 154 -1.97 12.00 1.98
CA TYR A 154 -2.78 13.22 1.81
C TYR A 154 -4.04 13.21 2.68
N TYR A 155 -4.74 12.06 2.78
CA TYR A 155 -5.91 11.95 3.64
C TYR A 155 -5.57 12.16 5.13
N VAL A 156 -4.44 11.62 5.60
CA VAL A 156 -3.99 11.81 6.99
C VAL A 156 -3.71 13.29 7.29
N GLU A 157 -3.13 14.02 6.34
CA GLU A 157 -2.86 15.45 6.48
C GLU A 157 -4.11 16.33 6.32
N HIS A 158 -5.12 15.87 5.55
CA HIS A 158 -6.35 16.58 5.22
C HIS A 158 -7.58 15.69 5.41
N PRO A 159 -7.83 15.21 6.63
CA PRO A 159 -8.87 14.23 6.88
C PRO A 159 -10.27 14.85 6.77
N LEU A 160 -11.20 14.12 6.13
CA LEU A 160 -12.61 14.49 6.15
C LEU A 160 -13.27 14.14 7.49
N PHE A 161 -12.83 13.07 8.12
CA PHE A 161 -13.23 12.65 9.46
C PHE A 161 -12.02 12.79 10.39
N PRO A 162 -12.18 13.38 11.60
CA PRO A 162 -11.06 13.59 12.52
C PRO A 162 -10.33 12.29 12.84
N ILE A 163 -9.00 12.30 12.73
CA ILE A 163 -8.18 11.09 12.90
C ILE A 163 -8.35 10.48 14.29
N ASP A 164 -8.45 11.32 15.33
CA ASP A 164 -8.67 10.89 16.72
C ASP A 164 -10.07 10.31 16.98
N LYS A 165 -10.97 10.39 16.00
CA LYS A 165 -12.32 9.81 16.02
C LYS A 165 -12.47 8.57 15.16
N ILE A 166 -11.40 8.11 14.54
CA ILE A 166 -11.38 6.86 13.78
C ILE A 166 -11.20 5.71 14.76
N ALA A 167 -12.27 4.94 14.98
CA ALA A 167 -12.27 3.80 15.89
C ALA A 167 -11.55 2.58 15.31
N ALA A 168 -11.63 2.40 13.98
CA ALA A 168 -10.97 1.30 13.28
C ALA A 168 -10.77 1.64 11.80
N VAL A 169 -9.72 1.06 11.22
CA VAL A 169 -9.49 1.02 9.77
C VAL A 169 -9.33 -0.44 9.35
N ILE A 170 -10.13 -0.85 8.38
CA ILE A 170 -10.10 -2.20 7.81
C ILE A 170 -9.69 -2.05 6.34
N ASN A 171 -8.45 -2.45 6.05
CA ASN A 171 -7.90 -2.42 4.70
C ASN A 171 -8.03 -3.79 4.05
N LEU A 172 -8.44 -3.82 2.79
CA LEU A 172 -8.36 -4.99 1.94
C LEU A 172 -7.37 -4.70 0.81
N ASP A 173 -6.41 -5.60 0.67
CA ASP A 173 -5.41 -5.51 -0.38
C ASP A 173 -5.03 -6.91 -0.85
N VAL A 174 -5.12 -7.15 -2.14
CA VAL A 174 -4.93 -8.45 -2.79
C VAL A 174 -5.79 -9.56 -2.17
N PHE A 175 -6.82 -9.96 -2.88
CA PHE A 175 -7.72 -11.04 -2.45
C PHE A 175 -7.50 -12.30 -3.30
N PRO A 176 -7.28 -13.47 -2.68
CA PRO A 176 -7.13 -14.72 -3.42
C PRO A 176 -8.45 -15.11 -4.10
N LEU A 177 -8.39 -15.35 -5.42
CA LEU A 177 -9.55 -15.75 -6.24
C LEU A 177 -9.72 -17.27 -6.32
N TRP A 178 -9.46 -18.01 -5.25
CA TRP A 178 -9.44 -19.50 -5.27
C TRP A 178 -10.79 -20.13 -4.93
N GLY A 179 -11.87 -19.36 -4.91
CA GLY A 179 -13.20 -19.80 -4.52
C GLY A 179 -13.53 -19.49 -3.05
N GLU A 180 -14.48 -20.23 -2.49
CA GLU A 180 -14.86 -20.07 -1.08
C GLU A 180 -13.72 -20.51 -0.16
N ASN A 181 -13.32 -19.64 0.74
CA ASN A 181 -12.32 -19.89 1.78
C ASN A 181 -13.01 -19.97 3.15
N ASN A 182 -12.46 -20.79 4.03
CA ASN A 182 -12.95 -20.96 5.40
C ASN A 182 -12.16 -20.12 6.42
N ASP A 183 -11.16 -19.38 5.95
CA ASP A 183 -10.25 -18.60 6.76
C ASP A 183 -9.88 -17.28 6.06
N VAL A 184 -9.35 -16.35 6.84
CA VAL A 184 -8.77 -15.08 6.37
C VAL A 184 -7.40 -14.91 7.00
N THR A 185 -6.48 -14.29 6.27
CA THR A 185 -5.19 -13.90 6.80
C THR A 185 -5.23 -12.45 7.24
N ILE A 186 -4.88 -12.19 8.49
CA ILE A 186 -4.86 -10.86 9.07
C ILE A 186 -3.41 -10.40 9.16
N THR A 187 -3.09 -9.32 8.43
CA THR A 187 -1.79 -8.65 8.59
C THR A 187 -1.85 -7.71 9.78
N GLY A 188 -0.90 -7.84 10.70
CA GLY A 188 -0.85 -7.04 11.91
C GLY A 188 -1.57 -7.67 13.11
N TYR A 189 -1.90 -8.95 13.06
CA TYR A 189 -2.45 -9.70 14.20
C TYR A 189 -1.56 -9.53 15.44
N GLY A 190 -2.15 -9.28 16.60
CA GLY A 190 -1.47 -9.02 17.86
C GLY A 190 -1.16 -7.55 18.13
N ASN A 191 -1.53 -6.64 17.23
CA ASN A 191 -1.23 -5.21 17.38
C ASN A 191 -2.38 -4.37 17.96
N SER A 192 -3.59 -4.93 18.03
CA SER A 192 -4.76 -4.18 18.52
C SER A 192 -5.83 -5.10 19.10
N GLU A 193 -6.77 -4.51 19.87
CA GLU A 193 -7.96 -5.18 20.39
C GLU A 193 -8.97 -5.58 19.28
N LEU A 194 -8.76 -5.15 18.03
CA LEU A 194 -9.58 -5.59 16.90
C LEU A 194 -9.48 -7.09 16.67
N ASP A 195 -8.38 -7.71 17.05
CA ASP A 195 -8.17 -9.15 16.93
C ASP A 195 -9.22 -9.97 17.71
N ASP A 196 -9.76 -9.43 18.80
CA ASP A 196 -10.80 -10.07 19.60
C ASP A 196 -12.19 -10.02 18.92
N THR A 197 -12.32 -9.27 17.84
CA THR A 197 -13.57 -9.06 17.10
C THR A 197 -13.61 -9.76 15.74
N LEU A 198 -12.48 -10.29 15.31
CA LEU A 198 -12.29 -11.03 14.05
C LEU A 198 -12.34 -12.54 14.29
#